data_a742d7ea6083118976e9f86bfa9aa00d
#
_entry.id   a742d7ea6083118976e9f86bfa9aa00d
#
_cell.length_a   1.000
_cell.length_b   1.000
_cell.length_c   1.000
_cell.angle_alpha   90.00
_cell.angle_beta   90.00
_cell.angle_gamma   90.00
#
_symmetry.space_group_name_H-M   'P 1'
#
loop_
_entity.id
_entity.type
_entity.pdbx_description
1 polymer ?
#
loop_
_entity_poly.entity_id
_entity_poly.type
_entity_poly.pdbx_seq_one_letter_code
_entity_poly.pdbx_strand_id
1 'polypeptide(L)'
;MRFVCAISVLIWHHQHFYVVGASHVGYVPSQQPGFEWLKPFYLHGWLGVQAFWALSGFIFFWKYAQPVSQGRVAAGRFAWLRFSRLYPLHLVTLLAVLPLIAWYRAQTGQDYVYQHNDASHFLRQLLLASDWDGRSEWSFNGPIWSISIEVLAYAVFFALSKLGWVRPWQIAAVIGATGLIYALKLTPHPLVLCLFFFYLGGLTHAAWRWMAELGGALRAATWWGVSLALVGGTTLVASGRLPPMFYVALLAPLAMLVLLRLVRTRSATWQARLTLLGHTTYGSYLLHFPLQLLVANLSGADPSRLPLQHPAWLLGYLVLTFALAAASHRWIEAPAQDALRDWGERRWFRAAA
;
A
#
# COMPACT_ATOMS: atom_id res chain seq x y z
N MET A 1 9.68 0.52 -7.07
CA MET A 1 8.22 0.31 -7.27
C MET A 1 7.39 0.84 -6.09
N ARG A 2 7.60 0.45 -4.81
CA ARG A 2 6.85 0.98 -3.66
C ARG A 2 6.72 2.51 -3.66
N PHE A 3 7.82 3.21 -3.94
CA PHE A 3 7.85 4.66 -4.01
C PHE A 3 6.91 5.24 -5.09
N VAL A 4 6.86 4.60 -6.26
CA VAL A 4 5.92 5.00 -7.34
C VAL A 4 4.48 4.78 -6.91
N CYS A 5 4.17 3.65 -6.25
CA CYS A 5 2.83 3.39 -5.72
C CYS A 5 2.43 4.44 -4.66
N ALA A 6 3.37 4.83 -3.78
CA ALA A 6 3.11 5.88 -2.80
C ALA A 6 2.81 7.24 -3.47
N ILE A 7 3.64 7.67 -4.42
CA ILE A 7 3.39 8.90 -5.19
C ILE A 7 2.03 8.84 -5.90
N SER A 8 1.69 7.69 -6.50
CA SER A 8 0.39 7.48 -7.17
C SER A 8 -0.78 7.75 -6.23
N VAL A 9 -0.73 7.17 -5.02
CA VAL A 9 -1.77 7.37 -4.00
C VAL A 9 -1.80 8.81 -3.49
N LEU A 10 -0.64 9.44 -3.26
CA LEU A 10 -0.58 10.82 -2.78
C LEU A 10 -1.15 11.81 -3.81
N ILE A 11 -0.83 11.64 -5.10
CA ILE A 11 -1.37 12.49 -6.17
C ILE A 11 -2.89 12.29 -6.29
N TRP A 12 -3.38 11.04 -6.17
CA TRP A 12 -4.81 10.79 -6.19
C TRP A 12 -5.52 11.47 -4.99
N HIS A 13 -4.93 11.39 -3.81
CA HIS A 13 -5.47 12.03 -2.61
C HIS A 13 -5.27 13.56 -2.58
N HIS A 14 -4.60 14.17 -3.58
CA HIS A 14 -4.53 15.63 -3.70
C HIS A 14 -5.93 16.28 -3.75
N GLN A 15 -6.93 15.58 -4.27
CA GLN A 15 -8.33 16.01 -4.27
C GLN A 15 -8.89 16.29 -2.87
N HIS A 16 -8.35 15.71 -1.79
CA HIS A 16 -8.78 15.97 -0.44
C HIS A 16 -8.61 17.44 -0.02
N PHE A 17 -7.63 18.14 -0.57
CA PHE A 17 -7.48 19.59 -0.32
C PHE A 17 -8.68 20.42 -0.80
N TYR A 18 -9.51 19.88 -1.67
CA TYR A 18 -10.73 20.51 -2.16
C TYR A 18 -11.98 20.08 -1.38
N VAL A 19 -11.83 19.27 -0.34
CA VAL A 19 -12.99 18.76 0.42
C VAL A 19 -13.33 19.72 1.54
N VAL A 20 -14.62 20.07 1.64
CA VAL A 20 -15.22 20.75 2.78
C VAL A 20 -16.35 19.87 3.30
N GLY A 21 -16.20 19.38 4.54
CA GLY A 21 -17.09 18.31 5.03
C GLY A 21 -16.95 17.03 4.21
N ALA A 22 -18.01 16.58 3.56
CA ALA A 22 -18.05 15.42 2.69
C ALA A 22 -18.03 15.77 1.19
N SER A 23 -17.94 17.04 0.82
CA SER A 23 -18.15 17.51 -0.55
C SER A 23 -16.90 18.12 -1.16
N HIS A 24 -16.63 17.83 -2.44
CA HIS A 24 -15.58 18.51 -3.19
C HIS A 24 -16.06 19.92 -3.61
N VAL A 25 -15.25 20.94 -3.32
CA VAL A 25 -15.50 22.34 -3.67
C VAL A 25 -14.44 22.78 -4.68
N GLY A 26 -14.87 23.04 -5.93
CA GLY A 26 -13.99 23.58 -6.98
C GLY A 26 -12.95 22.60 -7.52
N TYR A 27 -13.07 21.30 -7.26
CA TYR A 27 -12.15 20.29 -7.83
C TYR A 27 -12.46 20.02 -9.30
N VAL A 28 -11.50 20.33 -10.15
CA VAL A 28 -11.55 20.00 -11.58
C VAL A 28 -10.27 19.23 -11.92
N PRO A 29 -10.34 17.93 -12.26
CA PRO A 29 -9.15 17.10 -12.50
C PRO A 29 -8.20 17.69 -13.54
N SER A 30 -8.71 18.21 -14.66
CA SER A 30 -7.91 18.77 -15.76
C SER A 30 -7.15 20.05 -15.40
N GLN A 31 -7.53 20.73 -14.32
CA GLN A 31 -6.86 21.94 -13.83
C GLN A 31 -5.79 21.65 -12.78
N GLN A 32 -5.58 20.38 -12.45
CA GLN A 32 -4.60 20.00 -11.42
C GLN A 32 -3.16 20.14 -11.93
N PRO A 33 -2.18 20.40 -11.03
CA PRO A 33 -0.78 20.63 -11.41
C PRO A 33 -0.23 19.49 -12.26
N GLY A 34 0.26 19.80 -13.46
CA GLY A 34 0.88 18.83 -14.36
C GLY A 34 -0.07 17.73 -14.85
N PHE A 35 -1.39 17.99 -14.91
CA PHE A 35 -2.41 16.99 -15.25
C PHE A 35 -2.10 16.24 -16.54
N GLU A 36 -1.63 16.89 -17.58
CA GLU A 36 -1.31 16.24 -18.88
C GLU A 36 -0.31 15.08 -18.71
N TRP A 37 0.65 15.21 -17.81
CA TRP A 37 1.67 14.20 -17.51
C TRP A 37 1.28 13.25 -16.38
N LEU A 38 0.50 13.74 -15.40
CA LEU A 38 0.13 13.03 -14.18
C LEU A 38 -1.30 12.48 -14.23
N LYS A 39 -1.99 12.61 -15.36
CA LYS A 39 -3.37 12.15 -15.57
C LYS A 39 -3.64 10.74 -15.05
N PRO A 40 -2.79 9.71 -15.30
CA PRO A 40 -3.03 8.38 -14.76
C PRO A 40 -3.06 8.34 -13.23
N PHE A 41 -2.25 9.18 -12.58
CA PHE A 41 -2.20 9.24 -11.11
C PHE A 41 -3.40 9.99 -10.53
N TYR A 42 -3.84 11.10 -11.15
CA TYR A 42 -5.03 11.81 -10.71
C TYR A 42 -6.32 10.99 -10.87
N LEU A 43 -6.45 10.22 -11.95
CA LEU A 43 -7.66 9.47 -12.24
C LEU A 43 -7.66 8.05 -11.64
N HIS A 44 -6.49 7.42 -11.52
CA HIS A 44 -6.36 6.01 -11.17
C HIS A 44 -5.31 5.75 -10.09
N GLY A 45 -4.84 6.77 -9.38
CA GLY A 45 -3.79 6.64 -8.37
C GLY A 45 -4.15 5.73 -7.19
N TRP A 46 -5.44 5.55 -6.92
CA TRP A 46 -5.96 4.57 -5.97
C TRP A 46 -5.52 3.11 -6.29
N LEU A 47 -5.21 2.79 -7.54
CA LEU A 47 -4.64 1.49 -7.94
C LEU A 47 -3.26 1.23 -7.34
N GLY A 48 -2.61 2.24 -6.79
CA GLY A 48 -1.38 2.10 -6.01
C GLY A 48 -1.54 1.17 -4.81
N VAL A 49 -2.73 1.10 -4.21
CA VAL A 49 -3.05 0.19 -3.09
C VAL A 49 -2.96 -1.27 -3.55
N GLN A 50 -3.56 -1.60 -4.69
CA GLN A 50 -3.53 -2.96 -5.26
C GLN A 50 -2.09 -3.38 -5.61
N ALA A 51 -1.30 -2.44 -6.14
CA ALA A 51 0.12 -2.69 -6.40
C ALA A 51 0.92 -2.88 -5.08
N PHE A 52 0.57 -2.19 -3.99
CA PHE A 52 1.15 -2.46 -2.67
C PHE A 52 0.82 -3.86 -2.17
N TRP A 53 -0.43 -4.32 -2.30
CA TRP A 53 -0.80 -5.69 -1.93
C TRP A 53 -0.02 -6.74 -2.73
N ALA A 54 0.18 -6.54 -4.04
CA ALA A 54 1.01 -7.42 -4.86
C ALA A 54 2.49 -7.42 -4.40
N LEU A 55 3.04 -6.25 -4.09
CA LEU A 55 4.40 -6.13 -3.54
C LEU A 55 4.54 -6.81 -2.17
N SER A 56 3.55 -6.68 -1.32
CA SER A 56 3.50 -7.38 -0.04
C SER A 56 3.48 -8.89 -0.24
N GLY A 57 2.59 -9.38 -1.09
CA GLY A 57 2.52 -10.80 -1.43
C GLY A 57 3.86 -11.35 -1.92
N PHE A 58 4.51 -10.66 -2.87
CA PHE A 58 5.85 -11.05 -3.34
C PHE A 58 6.85 -11.23 -2.18
N ILE A 59 6.90 -10.25 -1.25
CA ILE A 59 7.83 -10.27 -0.11
C ILE A 59 7.45 -11.38 0.88
N PHE A 60 6.16 -11.62 1.10
CA PHE A 60 5.71 -12.65 2.02
C PHE A 60 6.02 -14.05 1.49
N PHE A 61 5.76 -14.32 0.23
CA PHE A 61 6.13 -15.58 -0.39
C PHE A 61 7.65 -15.78 -0.41
N TRP A 62 8.42 -14.73 -0.69
CA TRP A 62 9.87 -14.78 -0.63
C TRP A 62 10.42 -15.11 0.76
N LYS A 63 9.89 -14.45 1.80
CA LYS A 63 10.46 -14.52 3.16
C LYS A 63 9.85 -15.59 4.03
N TYR A 64 8.54 -15.86 3.89
CA TYR A 64 7.78 -16.60 4.88
C TYR A 64 7.12 -17.87 4.36
N ALA A 65 6.80 -18.02 3.08
CA ALA A 65 6.03 -19.15 2.60
C ALA A 65 6.67 -20.49 2.97
N GLN A 66 7.94 -20.71 2.61
CA GLN A 66 8.68 -21.93 2.95
C GLN A 66 8.94 -22.08 4.46
N PRO A 67 9.46 -21.05 5.19
CA PRO A 67 9.65 -21.15 6.63
C PRO A 67 8.37 -21.49 7.42
N VAL A 68 7.22 -20.93 7.03
CA VAL A 68 5.94 -21.22 7.68
C VAL A 68 5.46 -22.64 7.34
N SER A 69 5.52 -23.06 6.09
CA SER A 69 5.11 -24.41 5.66
C SER A 69 5.94 -25.52 6.31
N GLN A 70 7.20 -25.23 6.62
CA GLN A 70 8.12 -26.13 7.31
C GLN A 70 8.05 -26.04 8.84
N GLY A 71 7.11 -25.25 9.38
CA GLY A 71 6.96 -25.10 10.83
C GLY A 71 8.03 -24.27 11.53
N ARG A 72 8.97 -23.65 10.78
CA ARG A 72 10.10 -22.86 11.34
C ARG A 72 9.68 -21.49 11.88
N VAL A 73 8.48 -21.05 11.58
CA VAL A 73 7.92 -19.77 12.07
C VAL A 73 6.58 -20.03 12.74
N ALA A 74 6.52 -19.82 14.04
CA ALA A 74 5.30 -19.92 14.83
C ALA A 74 4.34 -18.74 14.54
N ALA A 75 3.02 -18.97 14.68
CA ALA A 75 1.99 -17.97 14.42
C ALA A 75 2.16 -16.70 15.28
N GLY A 76 2.44 -16.86 16.58
CA GLY A 76 2.66 -15.72 17.49
C GLY A 76 3.87 -14.88 17.07
N ARG A 77 5.00 -15.51 16.69
CA ARG A 77 6.17 -14.80 16.20
C ARG A 77 5.89 -14.07 14.88
N PHE A 78 5.19 -14.72 13.97
CA PHE A 78 4.78 -14.09 12.70
C PHE A 78 3.89 -12.87 12.95
N ALA A 79 2.84 -12.99 13.78
CA ALA A 79 1.94 -11.89 14.12
C ALA A 79 2.70 -10.74 14.82
N TRP A 80 3.59 -11.06 15.76
CA TRP A 80 4.39 -10.06 16.46
C TRP A 80 5.32 -9.28 15.53
N LEU A 81 5.95 -9.94 14.58
CA LEU A 81 6.78 -9.27 13.56
C LEU A 81 5.96 -8.33 12.66
N ARG A 82 4.67 -8.60 12.44
CA ARG A 82 3.78 -7.69 11.69
C ARG A 82 3.32 -6.54 12.56
N PHE A 83 2.87 -6.85 13.78
CA PHE A 83 2.49 -5.85 14.78
C PHE A 83 3.61 -4.83 15.02
N SER A 84 4.81 -5.30 15.35
CA SER A 84 5.97 -4.40 15.58
C SER A 84 6.29 -3.51 14.36
N ARG A 85 5.96 -3.93 13.16
CA ARG A 85 6.20 -3.16 11.93
C ARG A 85 5.12 -2.12 11.66
N LEU A 86 3.86 -2.44 11.93
CA LEU A 86 2.72 -1.61 11.50
C LEU A 86 2.22 -0.69 12.62
N TYR A 87 2.17 -1.21 13.85
CA TYR A 87 1.44 -0.58 14.94
C TYR A 87 2.04 0.74 15.46
N PRO A 88 3.37 0.92 15.60
CA PRO A 88 3.92 2.13 16.21
C PRO A 88 3.50 3.41 15.51
N LEU A 89 3.72 3.52 14.20
CA LEU A 89 3.36 4.71 13.45
C LEU A 89 1.84 4.84 13.28
N HIS A 90 1.13 3.72 13.12
CA HIS A 90 -0.32 3.72 13.08
C HIS A 90 -0.91 4.39 14.34
N LEU A 91 -0.47 3.98 15.53
CA LEU A 91 -0.94 4.56 16.78
C LEU A 91 -0.64 6.06 16.86
N VAL A 92 0.58 6.48 16.52
CA VAL A 92 0.97 7.90 16.50
C VAL A 92 0.08 8.71 15.58
N THR A 93 -0.16 8.24 14.35
CA THR A 93 -1.00 8.96 13.39
C THR A 93 -2.48 8.94 13.76
N LEU A 94 -2.98 7.85 14.35
CA LEU A 94 -4.34 7.77 14.88
C LEU A 94 -4.56 8.79 16.01
N LEU A 95 -3.62 8.88 16.94
CA LEU A 95 -3.72 9.86 18.03
C LEU A 95 -3.55 11.30 17.52
N ALA A 96 -2.71 11.52 16.52
CA ALA A 96 -2.48 12.85 15.94
C ALA A 96 -3.72 13.41 15.22
N VAL A 97 -4.54 12.56 14.59
CA VAL A 97 -5.75 13.04 13.90
C VAL A 97 -6.86 13.45 14.85
N LEU A 98 -6.91 12.97 16.10
CA LEU A 98 -7.97 13.30 17.05
C LEU A 98 -8.11 14.81 17.32
N PRO A 99 -7.04 15.51 17.75
CA PRO A 99 -7.15 16.96 17.96
C PRO A 99 -7.38 17.73 16.66
N LEU A 100 -6.87 17.22 15.51
CA LEU A 100 -7.10 17.86 14.21
C LEU A 100 -8.56 17.75 13.77
N ILE A 101 -9.20 16.60 13.98
CA ILE A 101 -10.65 16.41 13.71
C ILE A 101 -11.47 17.31 14.63
N ALA A 102 -11.14 17.36 15.93
CA ALA A 102 -11.83 18.23 16.88
C ALA A 102 -11.72 19.72 16.48
N TRP A 103 -10.53 20.15 16.03
CA TRP A 103 -10.32 21.50 15.52
C TRP A 103 -11.15 21.77 14.27
N TYR A 104 -11.15 20.84 13.28
CA TYR A 104 -11.93 20.99 12.06
C TYR A 104 -13.44 21.08 12.35
N ARG A 105 -13.96 20.23 13.23
CA ARG A 105 -15.37 20.28 13.69
C ARG A 105 -15.72 21.60 14.36
N ALA A 106 -14.81 22.14 15.17
CA ALA A 106 -15.05 23.44 15.81
C ALA A 106 -15.15 24.60 14.80
N GLN A 107 -14.49 24.49 13.66
CA GLN A 107 -14.56 25.51 12.59
C GLN A 107 -15.75 25.35 11.66
N THR A 108 -16.15 24.10 11.36
CA THR A 108 -17.09 23.81 10.26
C THR A 108 -18.39 23.15 10.68
N GLY A 109 -18.44 22.61 11.91
CA GLY A 109 -19.54 21.76 12.37
C GLY A 109 -19.59 20.37 11.72
N GLN A 110 -18.61 20.00 10.90
CA GLN A 110 -18.57 18.75 10.11
C GLN A 110 -17.24 18.02 10.27
N ASP A 111 -17.19 16.78 9.82
CA ASP A 111 -15.93 16.03 9.68
C ASP A 111 -15.26 16.28 8.33
N TYR A 112 -13.95 16.16 8.30
CA TYR A 112 -13.16 16.30 7.08
C TYR A 112 -13.03 14.96 6.35
N VAL A 113 -13.48 14.88 5.12
CA VAL A 113 -13.41 13.71 4.21
C VAL A 113 -14.15 12.48 4.75
N TYR A 114 -13.75 11.95 5.90
CA TYR A 114 -14.30 10.72 6.50
C TYR A 114 -15.29 11.04 7.60
N GLN A 115 -16.52 10.52 7.48
CA GLN A 115 -17.65 10.95 8.29
C GLN A 115 -17.96 10.03 9.49
N HIS A 116 -17.30 8.87 9.61
CA HIS A 116 -17.58 7.86 10.63
C HIS A 116 -16.59 7.92 11.81
N ASN A 117 -16.48 9.13 12.46
CA ASN A 117 -15.48 9.34 13.53
C ASN A 117 -16.14 9.23 14.93
N ASP A 118 -16.70 8.06 15.24
CA ASP A 118 -17.29 7.72 16.54
C ASP A 118 -16.41 6.73 17.35
N ALA A 119 -16.84 6.42 18.56
CA ALA A 119 -16.07 5.55 19.49
C ALA A 119 -15.91 4.12 18.96
N SER A 120 -16.90 3.59 18.23
CA SER A 120 -16.81 2.22 17.69
C SER A 120 -15.79 2.14 16.57
N HIS A 121 -15.76 3.14 15.69
CA HIS A 121 -14.75 3.24 14.63
C HIS A 121 -13.35 3.53 15.19
N PHE A 122 -13.25 4.34 16.27
CA PHE A 122 -11.98 4.53 16.94
C PHE A 122 -11.40 3.22 17.49
N LEU A 123 -12.23 2.41 18.15
CA LEU A 123 -11.80 1.10 18.67
C LEU A 123 -11.35 0.16 17.54
N ARG A 124 -12.10 0.12 16.43
CA ARG A 124 -11.69 -0.67 15.25
C ARG A 124 -10.37 -0.17 14.67
N GLN A 125 -10.18 1.14 14.55
CA GLN A 125 -8.90 1.73 14.13
C GLN A 125 -7.77 1.31 15.07
N LEU A 126 -7.97 1.44 16.39
CA LEU A 126 -6.98 1.06 17.40
C LEU A 126 -6.53 -0.40 17.27
N LEU A 127 -7.46 -1.28 16.87
CA LEU A 127 -7.19 -2.71 16.68
C LEU A 127 -6.70 -3.08 15.27
N LEU A 128 -6.44 -2.11 14.38
CA LEU A 128 -6.14 -2.34 12.95
C LEU A 128 -7.23 -3.15 12.23
N ALA A 129 -8.47 -3.00 12.66
CA ALA A 129 -9.64 -3.74 12.18
C ALA A 129 -10.69 -2.82 11.52
N SER A 130 -10.27 -1.66 11.01
CA SER A 130 -11.16 -0.57 10.57
C SER A 130 -12.14 -0.96 9.44
N ASP A 131 -11.81 -1.97 8.61
CA ASP A 131 -12.66 -2.40 7.49
C ASP A 131 -12.83 -3.93 7.44
N TRP A 132 -12.73 -4.62 8.58
CA TRP A 132 -12.87 -6.08 8.63
C TRP A 132 -14.28 -6.58 8.35
N ASP A 133 -15.28 -5.74 8.50
CA ASP A 133 -16.67 -6.04 8.12
C ASP A 133 -16.99 -5.69 6.66
N GLY A 134 -16.07 -5.06 5.94
CA GLY A 134 -16.19 -4.73 4.52
C GLY A 134 -17.25 -3.65 4.21
N ARG A 135 -17.66 -2.85 5.21
CA ARG A 135 -18.67 -1.80 5.02
C ARG A 135 -18.12 -0.55 4.34
N SER A 136 -16.77 -0.41 4.30
CA SER A 136 -16.08 0.76 3.75
C SER A 136 -16.49 2.08 4.44
N GLU A 137 -16.81 2.00 5.73
CA GLU A 137 -17.10 3.14 6.61
C GLU A 137 -15.77 3.71 7.13
N TRP A 138 -15.08 4.43 6.26
CA TRP A 138 -13.74 4.94 6.60
C TRP A 138 -13.80 6.07 7.63
N SER A 139 -12.81 6.10 8.52
CA SER A 139 -12.83 6.96 9.70
C SER A 139 -11.43 7.42 10.10
N PHE A 140 -11.32 8.45 10.88
CA PHE A 140 -10.09 9.00 11.45
C PHE A 140 -8.94 9.10 10.42
N ASN A 141 -7.89 8.29 10.55
CA ASN A 141 -6.88 8.16 9.52
C ASN A 141 -7.34 7.15 8.47
N GLY A 142 -8.28 7.57 7.61
CA GLY A 142 -8.98 6.70 6.67
C GLY A 142 -8.09 5.77 5.85
N PRO A 143 -6.92 6.18 5.32
CA PRO A 143 -6.02 5.30 4.57
C PRO A 143 -5.68 3.96 5.24
N ILE A 144 -5.81 3.85 6.56
CA ILE A 144 -5.54 2.61 7.31
C ILE A 144 -6.46 1.44 6.90
N TRP A 145 -7.61 1.72 6.25
CA TRP A 145 -8.54 0.68 5.79
C TRP A 145 -7.84 -0.42 5.00
N SER A 146 -6.94 -0.06 4.09
CA SER A 146 -6.26 -1.02 3.21
C SER A 146 -5.24 -1.87 3.97
N ILE A 147 -4.61 -1.32 5.01
CA ILE A 147 -3.69 -2.03 5.91
C ILE A 147 -4.49 -2.99 6.81
N SER A 148 -5.64 -2.56 7.29
CA SER A 148 -6.58 -3.40 8.05
C SER A 148 -6.97 -4.66 7.26
N ILE A 149 -7.32 -4.51 5.99
CA ILE A 149 -7.60 -5.63 5.08
C ILE A 149 -6.35 -6.48 4.81
N GLU A 150 -5.19 -5.85 4.68
CA GLU A 150 -3.93 -6.57 4.48
C GLU A 150 -3.55 -7.43 5.70
N VAL A 151 -3.91 -7.03 6.91
CA VAL A 151 -3.75 -7.85 8.13
C VAL A 151 -4.58 -9.15 8.05
N LEU A 152 -5.83 -9.09 7.53
CA LEU A 152 -6.60 -10.30 7.25
C LEU A 152 -5.92 -11.18 6.19
N ALA A 153 -5.39 -10.56 5.12
CA ALA A 153 -4.65 -11.31 4.09
C ALA A 153 -3.40 -11.99 4.68
N TYR A 154 -2.72 -11.39 5.65
CA TYR A 154 -1.60 -12.04 6.37
C TYR A 154 -2.04 -13.27 7.14
N ALA A 155 -3.22 -13.22 7.80
CA ALA A 155 -3.76 -14.37 8.51
C ALA A 155 -4.10 -15.52 7.54
N VAL A 156 -4.77 -15.21 6.42
CA VAL A 156 -5.07 -16.20 5.36
C VAL A 156 -3.78 -16.78 4.77
N PHE A 157 -2.81 -15.92 4.45
CA PHE A 157 -1.50 -16.36 3.95
C PHE A 157 -0.81 -17.31 4.93
N PHE A 158 -0.78 -16.96 6.22
CA PHE A 158 -0.17 -17.81 7.24
C PHE A 158 -0.88 -19.17 7.33
N ALA A 159 -2.21 -19.20 7.39
CA ALA A 159 -2.99 -20.41 7.47
C ALA A 159 -2.77 -21.31 6.25
N LEU A 160 -2.87 -20.78 5.03
CA LEU A 160 -2.66 -21.54 3.81
C LEU A 160 -1.21 -22.02 3.68
N SER A 161 -0.22 -21.19 4.04
CA SER A 161 1.19 -21.61 4.05
C SER A 161 1.44 -22.74 5.07
N LYS A 162 0.82 -22.68 6.25
CA LYS A 162 0.92 -23.73 7.28
C LYS A 162 0.32 -25.05 6.80
N LEU A 163 -0.73 -25.00 5.97
CA LEU A 163 -1.33 -26.16 5.29
C LEU A 163 -0.50 -26.63 4.06
N GLY A 164 0.64 -26.03 3.79
CA GLY A 164 1.50 -26.39 2.65
C GLY A 164 1.06 -25.81 1.30
N TRP A 165 0.13 -24.86 1.29
CA TRP A 165 -0.35 -24.21 0.07
C TRP A 165 0.65 -23.14 -0.41
N VAL A 166 1.83 -23.58 -0.88
CA VAL A 166 2.93 -22.72 -1.31
C VAL A 166 3.42 -23.03 -2.74
N ARG A 167 2.82 -24.03 -3.41
CA ARG A 167 3.17 -24.39 -4.78
C ARG A 167 2.52 -23.43 -5.79
N PRO A 168 3.15 -23.17 -6.96
CA PRO A 168 2.63 -22.23 -7.95
C PRO A 168 1.19 -22.49 -8.39
N TRP A 169 0.77 -23.75 -8.55
CA TRP A 169 -0.60 -24.09 -8.94
C TRP A 169 -1.63 -23.79 -7.82
N GLN A 170 -1.24 -23.96 -6.55
CA GLN A 170 -2.09 -23.60 -5.40
C GLN A 170 -2.26 -22.08 -5.28
N ILE A 171 -1.17 -21.33 -5.51
CA ILE A 171 -1.20 -19.87 -5.60
C ILE A 171 -2.14 -19.44 -6.73
N ALA A 172 -2.02 -20.05 -7.92
CA ALA A 172 -2.89 -19.79 -9.06
C ALA A 172 -4.37 -20.15 -8.76
N ALA A 173 -4.62 -21.22 -8.00
CA ALA A 173 -5.98 -21.59 -7.57
C ALA A 173 -6.61 -20.50 -6.68
N VAL A 174 -5.85 -19.93 -5.73
CA VAL A 174 -6.36 -18.82 -4.90
C VAL A 174 -6.63 -17.58 -5.76
N ILE A 175 -5.77 -17.24 -6.72
CA ILE A 175 -5.99 -16.15 -7.67
C ILE A 175 -7.25 -16.41 -8.50
N GLY A 176 -7.42 -17.62 -9.03
CA GLY A 176 -8.61 -18.02 -9.81
C GLY A 176 -9.88 -17.93 -8.99
N ALA A 177 -9.88 -18.46 -7.77
CA ALA A 177 -11.03 -18.40 -6.87
C ALA A 177 -11.43 -16.96 -6.51
N THR A 178 -10.47 -16.15 -6.08
CA THR A 178 -10.73 -14.74 -5.73
C THR A 178 -11.10 -13.90 -6.96
N GLY A 179 -10.48 -14.15 -8.10
CA GLY A 179 -10.86 -13.51 -9.38
C GLY A 179 -12.27 -13.87 -9.82
N LEU A 180 -12.70 -15.14 -9.66
CA LEU A 180 -14.05 -15.59 -9.97
C LEU A 180 -15.07 -14.96 -9.03
N ILE A 181 -14.81 -14.96 -7.71
CA ILE A 181 -15.67 -14.32 -6.70
C ILE A 181 -15.87 -12.83 -7.06
N TYR A 182 -14.80 -12.14 -7.44
CA TYR A 182 -14.85 -10.73 -7.84
C TYR A 182 -15.64 -10.54 -9.15
N ALA A 183 -15.37 -11.34 -10.18
CA ALA A 183 -16.03 -11.24 -11.48
C ALA A 183 -17.54 -11.53 -11.40
N LEU A 184 -17.94 -12.49 -10.57
CA LEU A 184 -19.34 -12.83 -10.32
C LEU A 184 -20.01 -11.91 -9.28
N LYS A 185 -19.27 -10.94 -8.71
CA LYS A 185 -19.78 -10.01 -7.69
C LYS A 185 -20.45 -10.70 -6.50
N LEU A 186 -19.92 -11.86 -6.09
CA LEU A 186 -20.50 -12.66 -5.00
C LEU A 186 -20.41 -11.97 -3.64
N THR A 187 -19.45 -11.06 -3.47
CA THR A 187 -19.31 -10.20 -2.29
C THR A 187 -18.58 -8.92 -2.66
N PRO A 188 -18.94 -7.77 -2.07
CA PRO A 188 -18.21 -6.52 -2.22
C PRO A 188 -16.96 -6.45 -1.31
N HIS A 189 -16.72 -7.44 -0.44
CA HIS A 189 -15.71 -7.37 0.61
C HIS A 189 -14.30 -7.19 0.04
N PRO A 190 -13.55 -6.13 0.46
CA PRO A 190 -12.26 -5.75 -0.13
C PRO A 190 -11.16 -6.81 0.05
N LEU A 191 -11.31 -7.74 1.00
CA LEU A 191 -10.38 -8.85 1.21
C LEU A 191 -10.23 -9.73 -0.05
N VAL A 192 -11.31 -9.91 -0.84
CA VAL A 192 -11.25 -10.71 -2.08
C VAL A 192 -10.24 -10.11 -3.05
N LEU A 193 -10.32 -8.81 -3.26
CA LEU A 193 -9.40 -8.10 -4.14
C LEU A 193 -7.97 -8.03 -3.56
N CYS A 194 -7.86 -7.86 -2.24
CA CYS A 194 -6.56 -7.90 -1.55
C CYS A 194 -5.88 -9.26 -1.73
N LEU A 195 -6.59 -10.36 -1.50
CA LEU A 195 -6.05 -11.71 -1.69
C LEU A 195 -5.66 -11.97 -3.15
N PHE A 196 -6.49 -11.53 -4.11
CA PHE A 196 -6.14 -11.64 -5.53
C PHE A 196 -4.78 -11.03 -5.83
N PHE A 197 -4.56 -9.76 -5.46
CA PHE A 197 -3.30 -9.07 -5.72
C PHE A 197 -2.15 -9.60 -4.88
N PHE A 198 -2.40 -9.93 -3.62
CA PHE A 198 -1.39 -10.49 -2.74
C PHE A 198 -0.84 -11.82 -3.29
N TYR A 199 -1.72 -12.73 -3.71
CA TYR A 199 -1.31 -14.02 -4.29
C TYR A 199 -0.72 -13.84 -5.69
N LEU A 200 -1.14 -12.84 -6.46
CA LEU A 200 -0.50 -12.46 -7.71
C LEU A 200 0.97 -12.06 -7.49
N GLY A 201 1.27 -11.34 -6.40
CA GLY A 201 2.63 -11.09 -5.95
C GLY A 201 3.39 -12.38 -5.63
N GLY A 202 2.74 -13.36 -5.00
CA GLY A 202 3.30 -14.69 -4.75
C GLY A 202 3.62 -15.44 -6.04
N LEU A 203 2.72 -15.39 -7.02
CA LEU A 203 2.95 -15.99 -8.34
C LEU A 203 4.11 -15.29 -9.07
N THR A 204 4.22 -13.97 -8.95
CA THR A 204 5.35 -13.19 -9.50
C THR A 204 6.67 -13.63 -8.88
N HIS A 205 6.70 -13.92 -7.56
CA HIS A 205 7.89 -14.51 -6.91
C HIS A 205 8.23 -15.90 -7.45
N ALA A 206 7.23 -16.75 -7.66
CA ALA A 206 7.44 -18.07 -8.26
C ALA A 206 7.99 -17.97 -9.69
N ALA A 207 7.43 -17.06 -10.51
CA ALA A 207 7.93 -16.77 -11.84
C ALA A 207 9.38 -16.26 -11.83
N TRP A 208 9.72 -15.35 -10.89
CA TRP A 208 11.09 -14.86 -10.71
C TRP A 208 12.07 -16.00 -10.43
N ARG A 209 11.71 -16.93 -9.54
CA ARG A 209 12.55 -18.10 -9.24
C ARG A 209 12.71 -19.00 -10.45
N TRP A 210 11.60 -19.36 -11.12
CA TRP A 210 11.62 -20.17 -12.32
C TRP A 210 12.51 -19.56 -13.42
N MET A 211 12.38 -18.25 -13.68
CA MET A 211 13.22 -17.56 -14.67
C MET A 211 14.71 -17.57 -14.30
N ALA A 212 15.05 -17.64 -13.02
CA ALA A 212 16.45 -17.75 -12.58
C ALA A 212 17.05 -19.13 -12.89
N GLU A 213 16.24 -20.16 -12.99
CA GLU A 213 16.64 -21.56 -13.29
C GLU A 213 16.77 -21.81 -14.81
N LEU A 214 16.23 -20.93 -15.66
CA LEU A 214 16.31 -21.06 -17.12
C LEU A 214 17.76 -20.89 -17.61
N GLY A 215 18.15 -21.67 -18.62
CA GLY A 215 19.43 -21.55 -19.29
C GLY A 215 19.46 -20.52 -20.41
N GLY A 216 20.63 -20.05 -20.78
CA GLY A 216 21.05 -19.32 -21.97
C GLY A 216 19.96 -18.62 -22.81
N ALA A 217 19.68 -19.13 -24.00
CA ALA A 217 18.75 -18.54 -24.96
C ALA A 217 17.31 -18.46 -24.46
N LEU A 218 16.82 -19.49 -23.72
CA LEU A 218 15.46 -19.50 -23.18
C LEU A 218 15.26 -18.39 -22.15
N ARG A 219 16.23 -18.14 -21.29
CA ARG A 219 16.21 -17.04 -20.34
C ARG A 219 16.15 -15.69 -21.06
N ALA A 220 16.96 -15.51 -22.11
CA ALA A 220 16.96 -14.28 -22.91
C ALA A 220 15.61 -14.07 -23.59
N ALA A 221 15.08 -15.10 -24.25
CA ALA A 221 13.77 -15.05 -24.90
C ALA A 221 12.65 -14.69 -23.91
N THR A 222 12.65 -15.29 -22.72
CA THR A 222 11.67 -14.99 -21.67
C THR A 222 11.75 -13.52 -21.25
N TRP A 223 12.95 -12.96 -21.07
CA TRP A 223 13.12 -11.54 -20.72
C TRP A 223 12.65 -10.61 -21.84
N TRP A 224 12.88 -10.97 -23.11
CA TRP A 224 12.33 -10.22 -24.24
C TRP A 224 10.80 -10.27 -24.24
N GLY A 225 10.20 -11.44 -24.02
CA GLY A 225 8.74 -11.61 -23.92
C GLY A 225 8.15 -10.76 -22.78
N VAL A 226 8.75 -10.79 -21.58
CA VAL A 226 8.31 -9.95 -20.44
C VAL A 226 8.39 -8.45 -20.78
N SER A 227 9.48 -8.02 -21.42
CA SER A 227 9.68 -6.61 -21.78
C SER A 227 8.69 -6.16 -22.85
N LEU A 228 8.49 -6.96 -23.90
CA LEU A 228 7.52 -6.68 -24.96
C LEU A 228 6.07 -6.65 -24.43
N ALA A 229 5.71 -7.61 -23.56
CA ALA A 229 4.39 -7.63 -22.91
C ALA A 229 4.18 -6.41 -22.02
N LEU A 230 5.21 -5.96 -21.29
CA LEU A 230 5.14 -4.74 -20.49
C LEU A 230 4.93 -3.50 -21.36
N VAL A 231 5.73 -3.33 -22.40
CA VAL A 231 5.62 -2.17 -23.32
C VAL A 231 4.29 -2.21 -24.07
N GLY A 232 3.95 -3.32 -24.71
CA GLY A 232 2.71 -3.46 -25.49
C GLY A 232 1.46 -3.29 -24.62
N GLY A 233 1.43 -3.92 -23.44
CA GLY A 233 0.34 -3.76 -22.48
C GLY A 233 0.20 -2.33 -21.98
N THR A 234 1.31 -1.64 -21.68
CA THR A 234 1.30 -0.22 -21.27
C THR A 234 0.71 0.64 -22.39
N THR A 235 1.09 0.40 -23.65
CA THR A 235 0.53 1.11 -24.81
C THR A 235 -0.98 0.87 -24.95
N LEU A 236 -1.44 -0.37 -24.75
CA LEU A 236 -2.87 -0.71 -24.81
C LEU A 236 -3.69 -0.02 -23.71
N VAL A 237 -3.17 0.05 -22.49
CA VAL A 237 -3.82 0.79 -21.39
C VAL A 237 -3.79 2.30 -21.65
N ALA A 238 -2.65 2.84 -22.08
CA ALA A 238 -2.51 4.27 -22.38
C ALA A 238 -3.43 4.72 -23.53
N SER A 239 -3.68 3.85 -24.52
CA SER A 239 -4.63 4.10 -25.62
C SER A 239 -6.10 3.86 -25.26
N GLY A 240 -6.41 3.51 -24.01
CA GLY A 240 -7.77 3.23 -23.54
C GLY A 240 -8.36 1.91 -24.04
N ARG A 241 -7.56 1.05 -24.69
CA ARG A 241 -8.01 -0.26 -25.20
C ARG A 241 -8.14 -1.32 -24.10
N LEU A 242 -7.44 -1.14 -22.98
CA LEU A 242 -7.56 -1.98 -21.79
C LEU A 242 -7.88 -1.13 -20.57
N PRO A 243 -8.75 -1.62 -19.66
CA PRO A 243 -9.05 -0.93 -18.42
C PRO A 243 -7.81 -0.73 -17.54
N PRO A 244 -7.72 0.38 -16.76
CA PRO A 244 -6.58 0.64 -15.88
C PRO A 244 -6.28 -0.46 -14.85
N MET A 245 -7.29 -1.24 -14.46
CA MET A 245 -7.11 -2.40 -13.56
C MET A 245 -6.18 -3.46 -14.17
N PHE A 246 -6.18 -3.64 -15.49
CA PHE A 246 -5.23 -4.53 -16.20
C PHE A 246 -3.79 -4.09 -16.02
N TYR A 247 -3.54 -2.77 -15.85
CA TYR A 247 -2.21 -2.27 -15.56
C TYR A 247 -1.67 -2.89 -14.27
N VAL A 248 -2.47 -2.92 -13.22
CA VAL A 248 -2.02 -3.45 -11.92
C VAL A 248 -2.05 -4.98 -11.89
N ALA A 249 -3.05 -5.61 -12.52
CA ALA A 249 -3.17 -7.06 -12.51
C ALA A 249 -2.14 -7.78 -13.41
N LEU A 250 -1.72 -7.16 -14.49
CA LEU A 250 -0.81 -7.79 -15.46
C LEU A 250 0.54 -7.09 -15.53
N LEU A 251 0.55 -5.76 -15.70
CA LEU A 251 1.79 -5.03 -15.99
C LEU A 251 2.61 -4.75 -14.74
N ALA A 252 1.99 -4.57 -13.58
CA ALA A 252 2.74 -4.37 -12.34
C ALA A 252 3.59 -5.61 -11.97
N PRO A 253 3.10 -6.86 -12.04
CA PRO A 253 3.94 -8.06 -11.93
C PRO A 253 5.11 -8.09 -12.90
N LEU A 254 4.87 -7.77 -14.19
CA LEU A 254 5.93 -7.72 -15.20
C LEU A 254 6.95 -6.61 -14.89
N ALA A 255 6.49 -5.44 -14.50
CA ALA A 255 7.35 -4.33 -14.06
C ALA A 255 8.18 -4.72 -12.83
N MET A 256 7.60 -5.46 -11.87
CA MET A 256 8.35 -5.99 -10.73
C MET A 256 9.52 -6.88 -11.18
N LEU A 257 9.28 -7.81 -12.11
CA LEU A 257 10.33 -8.69 -12.64
C LEU A 257 11.45 -7.89 -13.32
N VAL A 258 11.09 -6.92 -14.19
CA VAL A 258 12.07 -6.06 -14.88
C VAL A 258 12.87 -5.23 -13.88
N LEU A 259 12.20 -4.58 -12.91
CA LEU A 259 12.88 -3.76 -11.91
C LEU A 259 13.81 -4.58 -11.00
N LEU A 260 13.40 -5.79 -10.61
CA LEU A 260 14.26 -6.70 -9.83
C LEU A 260 15.55 -7.06 -10.62
N ARG A 261 15.41 -7.35 -11.91
CA ARG A 261 16.57 -7.60 -12.79
C ARG A 261 17.49 -6.38 -12.85
N LEU A 262 16.92 -5.19 -13.10
CA LEU A 262 17.68 -3.95 -13.22
C LEU A 262 18.40 -3.58 -11.91
N VAL A 263 17.73 -3.75 -10.76
CA VAL A 263 18.32 -3.41 -9.44
C VAL A 263 19.46 -4.35 -9.09
N ARG A 264 19.36 -5.65 -9.42
CA ARG A 264 20.44 -6.62 -9.16
C ARG A 264 21.74 -6.29 -9.88
N THR A 265 21.68 -5.60 -11.02
CA THR A 265 22.85 -5.20 -11.80
C THR A 265 23.45 -3.87 -11.34
N ARG A 266 22.84 -3.19 -10.38
CA ARG A 266 23.30 -1.88 -9.88
C ARG A 266 24.26 -2.02 -8.70
N SER A 267 25.07 -0.98 -8.48
CA SER A 267 26.01 -0.93 -7.35
C SER A 267 25.29 -1.01 -6.00
N ALA A 268 26.00 -1.44 -4.96
CA ALA A 268 25.49 -1.50 -3.59
C ALA A 268 24.97 -0.15 -3.10
N THR A 269 25.61 0.96 -3.49
CA THR A 269 25.20 2.33 -3.15
C THR A 269 23.81 2.64 -3.73
N TRP A 270 23.55 2.27 -5.00
CA TRP A 270 22.22 2.45 -5.60
C TRP A 270 21.16 1.59 -4.91
N GLN A 271 21.49 0.35 -4.59
CA GLN A 271 20.58 -0.54 -3.86
C GLN A 271 20.23 0.03 -2.48
N ALA A 272 21.20 0.58 -1.76
CA ALA A 272 20.98 1.25 -0.46
C ALA A 272 20.06 2.48 -0.59
N ARG A 273 20.26 3.34 -1.59
CA ARG A 273 19.39 4.50 -1.86
C ARG A 273 17.95 4.08 -2.16
N LEU A 274 17.76 3.06 -3.00
CA LEU A 274 16.42 2.53 -3.31
C LEU A 274 15.74 1.90 -2.09
N THR A 275 16.51 1.28 -1.21
CA THR A 275 16.03 0.73 0.06
C THR A 275 15.56 1.85 0.98
N LEU A 276 16.32 2.93 1.11
CA LEU A 276 15.94 4.11 1.89
C LEU A 276 14.62 4.71 1.41
N LEU A 277 14.45 4.90 0.10
CA LEU A 277 13.18 5.33 -0.48
C LEU A 277 12.04 4.35 -0.18
N GLY A 278 12.33 3.04 -0.16
CA GLY A 278 11.36 2.01 0.21
C GLY A 278 10.88 2.12 1.67
N HIS A 279 11.74 2.57 2.57
CA HIS A 279 11.39 2.75 3.99
C HIS A 279 10.42 3.91 4.24
N THR A 280 10.44 4.95 3.40
CA THR A 280 9.54 6.10 3.58
C THR A 280 8.10 5.84 3.11
N THR A 281 7.85 4.76 2.38
CA THR A 281 6.54 4.54 1.73
C THR A 281 5.40 4.23 2.70
N TYR A 282 5.69 3.56 3.82
CA TYR A 282 4.70 3.32 4.86
C TYR A 282 4.37 4.62 5.61
N GLY A 283 5.41 5.37 6.01
CA GLY A 283 5.23 6.66 6.66
C GLY A 283 4.49 7.65 5.78
N SER A 284 4.83 7.77 4.49
CA SER A 284 4.12 8.69 3.58
C SER A 284 2.64 8.33 3.43
N TYR A 285 2.32 7.03 3.43
CA TYR A 285 0.95 6.54 3.35
C TYR A 285 0.13 6.85 4.60
N LEU A 286 0.71 6.85 5.79
CA LEU A 286 -0.01 7.17 7.02
C LEU A 286 -0.03 8.67 7.36
N LEU A 287 0.98 9.42 6.94
CA LEU A 287 1.13 10.82 7.31
C LEU A 287 0.44 11.80 6.35
N HIS A 288 0.12 11.38 5.12
CA HIS A 288 -0.46 12.31 4.14
C HIS A 288 -1.83 12.84 4.57
N PHE A 289 -2.70 12.01 5.15
CA PHE A 289 -4.02 12.46 5.59
C PHE A 289 -3.97 13.41 6.81
N PRO A 290 -3.24 13.09 7.90
CA PRO A 290 -3.01 14.05 8.99
C PRO A 290 -2.43 15.39 8.49
N LEU A 291 -1.51 15.37 7.52
CA LEU A 291 -0.96 16.59 6.91
C LEU A 291 -2.03 17.37 6.15
N GLN A 292 -2.86 16.70 5.36
CA GLN A 292 -3.97 17.33 4.63
C GLN A 292 -4.99 17.96 5.59
N LEU A 293 -5.34 17.24 6.64
CA LEU A 293 -6.26 17.75 7.67
C LEU A 293 -5.68 18.95 8.43
N LEU A 294 -4.38 18.93 8.74
CA LEU A 294 -3.69 20.09 9.33
C LEU A 294 -3.76 21.31 8.41
N VAL A 295 -3.47 21.13 7.13
CA VAL A 295 -3.54 22.21 6.13
C VAL A 295 -4.97 22.73 5.99
N ALA A 296 -5.96 21.85 5.95
CA ALA A 296 -7.38 22.26 5.91
C ALA A 296 -7.76 23.11 7.13
N ASN A 297 -7.31 22.75 8.34
CA ASN A 297 -7.50 23.54 9.54
C ASN A 297 -6.85 24.92 9.46
N LEU A 298 -5.59 24.97 8.99
CA LEU A 298 -4.82 26.22 8.88
C LEU A 298 -5.41 27.19 7.83
N SER A 299 -6.06 26.65 6.78
CA SER A 299 -6.77 27.47 5.79
C SER A 299 -8.18 27.93 6.23
N GLY A 300 -8.62 27.53 7.43
CA GLY A 300 -9.99 27.79 7.90
C GLY A 300 -11.03 26.98 7.14
N ALA A 301 -10.67 25.77 6.69
CA ALA A 301 -11.48 24.88 5.86
C ALA A 301 -11.92 25.50 4.51
N ASP A 302 -11.15 26.45 3.99
CA ASP A 302 -11.44 27.15 2.74
C ASP A 302 -10.39 26.81 1.69
N PRO A 303 -10.67 25.91 0.72
CA PRO A 303 -9.75 25.55 -0.36
C PRO A 303 -9.31 26.74 -1.22
N SER A 304 -10.12 27.80 -1.34
CA SER A 304 -9.80 28.97 -2.18
C SER A 304 -8.61 29.78 -1.69
N ARG A 305 -8.25 29.62 -0.41
CA ARG A 305 -7.07 30.27 0.20
C ARG A 305 -5.76 29.56 -0.13
N LEU A 306 -5.81 28.40 -0.77
CA LEU A 306 -4.64 27.59 -1.07
C LEU A 306 -4.37 27.60 -2.57
N PRO A 307 -3.09 27.71 -3.00
CA PRO A 307 -2.72 27.71 -4.41
C PRO A 307 -2.68 26.28 -4.98
N LEU A 308 -3.79 25.54 -4.87
CA LEU A 308 -3.89 24.09 -5.12
C LEU A 308 -3.54 23.71 -6.56
N GLN A 309 -3.78 24.62 -7.52
CA GLN A 309 -3.48 24.39 -8.94
C GLN A 309 -2.04 24.74 -9.32
N HIS A 310 -1.27 25.33 -8.39
CA HIS A 310 0.11 25.71 -8.68
C HIS A 310 1.06 24.50 -8.53
N PRO A 311 1.96 24.23 -9.50
CA PRO A 311 2.87 23.08 -9.45
C PRO A 311 3.74 23.00 -8.19
N ALA A 312 4.18 24.15 -7.66
CA ALA A 312 4.97 24.21 -6.43
C ALA A 312 4.19 23.71 -5.21
N TRP A 313 2.83 23.83 -5.20
CA TRP A 313 2.00 23.30 -4.14
C TRP A 313 2.07 21.76 -4.11
N LEU A 314 1.81 21.11 -5.24
CA LEU A 314 1.90 19.64 -5.35
C LEU A 314 3.30 19.16 -4.98
N LEU A 315 4.33 19.80 -5.52
CA LEU A 315 5.73 19.45 -5.20
C LEU A 315 6.02 19.61 -3.70
N GLY A 316 5.63 20.75 -3.11
CA GLY A 316 5.78 21.00 -1.67
C GLY A 316 5.06 19.96 -0.81
N TYR A 317 3.82 19.62 -1.15
CA TYR A 317 3.05 18.55 -0.49
C TYR A 317 3.77 17.20 -0.56
N LEU A 318 4.25 16.79 -1.74
CA LEU A 318 4.97 15.53 -1.89
C LEU A 318 6.29 15.53 -1.12
N VAL A 319 7.10 16.59 -1.27
CA VAL A 319 8.39 16.71 -0.58
C VAL A 319 8.20 16.70 0.94
N LEU A 320 7.25 17.49 1.46
CA LEU A 320 6.97 17.53 2.89
C LEU A 320 6.48 16.19 3.43
N THR A 321 5.58 15.52 2.71
CA THR A 321 5.08 14.19 3.11
C THR A 321 6.22 13.17 3.18
N PHE A 322 7.11 13.12 2.20
CA PHE A 322 8.25 12.20 2.21
C PHE A 322 9.33 12.59 3.23
N ALA A 323 9.55 13.88 3.49
CA ALA A 323 10.45 14.36 4.54
C ALA A 323 9.93 13.94 5.93
N LEU A 324 8.62 14.14 6.19
CA LEU A 324 7.98 13.67 7.43
C LEU A 324 8.04 12.15 7.56
N ALA A 325 7.86 11.42 6.46
CA ALA A 325 7.98 9.96 6.45
C ALA A 325 9.41 9.49 6.74
N ALA A 326 10.43 10.17 6.21
CA ALA A 326 11.82 9.86 6.51
C ALA A 326 12.16 10.17 7.98
N ALA A 327 11.68 11.29 8.50
CA ALA A 327 11.81 11.67 9.91
C ALA A 327 11.13 10.64 10.82
N SER A 328 9.88 10.29 10.52
CA SER A 328 9.11 9.28 11.23
C SER A 328 9.80 7.91 11.21
N HIS A 329 10.32 7.49 10.06
CA HIS A 329 11.05 6.23 9.98
C HIS A 329 12.27 6.21 10.89
N ARG A 330 13.06 7.30 10.91
CA ARG A 330 14.28 7.41 11.72
C ARG A 330 14.01 7.46 13.22
N TRP A 331 12.99 8.22 13.65
CA TRP A 331 12.81 8.55 15.06
C TRP A 331 11.66 7.80 15.74
N ILE A 332 10.73 7.23 14.99
CA ILE A 332 9.55 6.54 15.54
C ILE A 332 9.52 5.09 15.07
N GLU A 333 9.44 4.83 13.75
CA GLU A 333 9.18 3.49 13.23
C GLU A 333 10.31 2.52 13.53
N ALA A 334 11.54 2.82 13.12
CA ALA A 334 12.66 1.91 13.28
C ALA A 334 13.01 1.68 14.77
N PRO A 335 13.15 2.72 15.63
CA PRO A 335 13.43 2.50 17.05
C PRO A 335 12.33 1.70 17.78
N ALA A 336 11.05 2.03 17.53
CA ALA A 336 9.95 1.32 18.17
C ALA A 336 9.84 -0.13 17.66
N GLN A 337 10.05 -0.35 16.37
CA GLN A 337 10.05 -1.69 15.78
C GLN A 337 11.15 -2.57 16.37
N ASP A 338 12.36 -2.05 16.49
CA ASP A 338 13.50 -2.79 17.05
C ASP A 338 13.28 -3.09 18.55
N ALA A 339 12.84 -2.10 19.32
CA ALA A 339 12.52 -2.29 20.74
C ALA A 339 11.43 -3.36 20.97
N LEU A 340 10.34 -3.31 20.16
CA LEU A 340 9.26 -4.31 20.23
C LEU A 340 9.74 -5.71 19.84
N ARG A 341 10.57 -5.82 18.81
CA ARG A 341 11.13 -7.10 18.37
C ARG A 341 12.02 -7.71 19.44
N ASP A 342 12.95 -6.92 19.97
CA ASP A 342 13.84 -7.36 21.04
C ASP A 342 13.08 -7.77 22.30
N TRP A 343 12.03 -7.02 22.66
CA TRP A 343 11.18 -7.37 23.78
C TRP A 343 10.45 -8.70 23.53
N GLY A 344 9.83 -8.89 22.36
CA GLY A 344 9.13 -10.12 22.01
C GLY A 344 10.05 -11.33 21.94
N GLU A 345 11.24 -11.18 21.34
CA GLU A 345 12.24 -12.27 21.30
C GLU A 345 12.70 -12.65 22.70
N ARG A 346 12.96 -11.69 23.59
CA ARG A 346 13.37 -11.98 24.98
C ARG A 346 12.26 -12.62 25.81
N ARG A 347 11.01 -12.17 25.66
CA ARG A 347 9.91 -12.53 26.54
C ARG A 347 9.18 -13.80 26.11
N TRP A 348 9.00 -14.01 24.81
CA TRP A 348 8.08 -15.03 24.31
C TRP A 348 8.71 -16.05 23.35
N PHE A 349 9.81 -15.73 22.68
CA PHE A 349 10.28 -16.57 21.59
C PHE A 349 11.64 -17.24 21.82
N ARG A 350 12.45 -16.77 22.77
CA ARG A 350 13.73 -17.45 23.17
C ARG A 350 13.55 -18.75 23.95
N ALA A 351 12.38 -18.98 24.55
CA ALA A 351 12.10 -20.17 25.34
C ALA A 351 11.70 -21.43 24.50
N ALA A 352 11.63 -21.30 23.18
CA ALA A 352 11.17 -22.36 22.26
C ALA A 352 12.26 -22.84 21.26
N ALA A 353 13.54 -22.55 21.51
CA ALA A 353 14.68 -23.00 20.69
C ALA A 353 15.49 -24.08 21.40
#